data_d4ea855d685121d4495c34e24b85979e
#
_entry.id   d4ea855d685121d4495c34e24b85979e
#
_cell.length_a   1.000
_cell.length_b   1.000
_cell.length_c   1.000
_cell.angle_alpha   90.00
_cell.angle_beta   90.00
_cell.angle_gamma   90.00
#
_symmetry.space_group_name_H-M   'P 1'
#
loop_
_entity.id
_entity.type
_entity.pdbx_description
1 polymer ?
#
loop_
_entity_poly.entity_id
_entity_poly.type
_entity_poly.pdbx_seq_one_letter_code
_entity_poly.pdbx_strand_id
1 'polypeptide(L)'
;MSYAFTRLVGLGVLSCAFTAPCTAAAFYPLADIRVAVADFLQSQTQNSAQKVQIEVGQLDARLRLAPCAQPLSLTLPPGARLQGMTSVSVKCEAPSPWSLFVPATIRREFGVLVAKQNIPRGKILTESDLKLEVQVLTNMPPGAIAEVSSAVGQVVLRAISAGAPVNQSALKARETVRRGQTVTLSLDSGPIAIAVSGTALQGGAVGERISVRNNNSKRVVEGVIQDSGVVVVDGGYSGE
;
A
#
# COMPACT_ATOMS: atom_id res chain seq x y z
N MET A 1 49.53 -57.25 80.79
CA MET A 1 49.13 -58.04 79.61
C MET A 1 48.11 -57.21 78.87
N SER A 2 48.50 -56.56 77.78
CA SER A 2 47.64 -55.96 76.78
C SER A 2 48.49 -55.44 75.63
N TYR A 3 48.29 -55.95 74.52
CA TYR A 3 48.99 -55.63 73.24
C TYR A 3 48.39 -54.42 72.59
N ALA A 4 49.18 -53.42 72.26
CA ALA A 4 48.87 -52.30 71.47
C ALA A 4 49.03 -52.67 69.99
N PHE A 5 47.98 -52.48 69.18
CA PHE A 5 48.05 -52.65 67.74
C PHE A 5 47.97 -51.24 67.09
N THR A 6 49.10 -50.79 66.55
CA THR A 6 49.21 -49.57 65.81
C THR A 6 48.70 -49.77 64.41
N ARG A 7 47.62 -49.07 63.96
CA ARG A 7 47.18 -49.03 62.59
C ARG A 7 47.70 -47.73 61.92
N LEU A 8 48.52 -47.92 60.89
CA LEU A 8 48.96 -46.87 59.98
C LEU A 8 47.74 -46.45 59.06
N VAL A 9 47.41 -45.18 59.13
CA VAL A 9 46.44 -44.63 58.21
C VAL A 9 47.19 -43.97 57.05
N GLY A 10 47.07 -44.57 55.83
CA GLY A 10 47.67 -44.03 54.61
C GLY A 10 46.74 -42.87 54.09
N LEU A 11 47.39 -41.71 53.95
CA LEU A 11 46.76 -40.52 53.37
C LEU A 11 46.75 -40.63 51.81
N GLY A 12 45.57 -41.05 51.26
CA GLY A 12 45.35 -41.06 49.82
C GLY A 12 45.02 -39.65 49.35
N VAL A 13 45.92 -39.02 48.58
CA VAL A 13 45.69 -37.75 47.90
C VAL A 13 44.78 -38.00 46.67
N LEU A 14 43.50 -37.69 46.80
CA LEU A 14 42.53 -37.76 45.71
C LEU A 14 42.73 -36.53 44.83
N SER A 15 43.48 -36.68 43.70
CA SER A 15 43.69 -35.64 42.69
C SER A 15 42.39 -35.47 41.89
N CYS A 16 41.60 -34.43 42.23
CA CYS A 16 40.41 -34.06 41.51
C CYS A 16 40.82 -33.34 40.19
N ALA A 17 40.84 -34.06 39.08
CA ALA A 17 40.98 -33.48 37.75
C ALA A 17 39.73 -32.63 37.41
N PHE A 18 39.84 -31.31 37.49
CA PHE A 18 38.85 -30.38 36.98
C PHE A 18 38.86 -30.46 35.45
N THR A 19 37.93 -31.24 34.90
CA THR A 19 37.57 -31.14 33.45
C THR A 19 36.72 -29.91 33.26
N ALA A 20 37.33 -28.80 32.80
CA ALA A 20 36.58 -27.62 32.35
C ALA A 20 35.71 -28.06 31.16
N PRO A 21 34.40 -27.78 31.18
CA PRO A 21 33.57 -28.03 30.01
C PRO A 21 34.05 -27.12 28.88
N CYS A 22 34.44 -27.72 27.76
CA CYS A 22 34.73 -27.01 26.52
C CYS A 22 33.38 -26.45 26.03
N THR A 23 33.05 -25.21 26.39
CA THR A 23 31.89 -24.50 25.85
C THR A 23 32.16 -24.26 24.37
N ALA A 24 31.55 -25.08 23.51
CA ALA A 24 31.50 -24.82 22.09
C ALA A 24 30.97 -23.40 21.91
N ALA A 25 31.72 -22.57 21.16
CA ALA A 25 31.29 -21.21 20.87
C ALA A 25 29.91 -21.27 20.21
N ALA A 26 28.87 -20.96 20.99
CA ALA A 26 27.52 -20.91 20.48
C ALA A 26 27.41 -19.73 19.50
N PHE A 27 26.94 -19.98 18.30
CA PHE A 27 26.60 -18.89 17.36
C PHE A 27 25.23 -18.34 17.69
N TYR A 28 25.02 -17.06 17.35
CA TYR A 28 23.69 -16.45 17.50
C TYR A 28 22.68 -17.15 16.55
N PRO A 29 21.51 -17.60 17.06
CA PRO A 29 20.54 -18.31 16.24
C PRO A 29 19.94 -17.39 15.16
N LEU A 30 20.06 -17.79 13.90
CA LEU A 30 19.50 -17.01 12.77
C LEU A 30 17.97 -16.94 12.79
N ALA A 31 17.32 -17.93 13.41
CA ALA A 31 15.89 -17.93 13.61
C ALA A 31 15.43 -16.77 14.51
N ASP A 32 16.17 -16.50 15.59
CA ASP A 32 15.86 -15.43 16.54
C ASP A 32 16.00 -14.04 15.91
N ILE A 33 16.96 -13.87 15.00
CA ILE A 33 17.09 -12.64 14.21
C ILE A 33 15.84 -12.42 13.35
N ARG A 34 15.35 -13.47 12.69
CA ARG A 34 14.14 -13.38 11.84
C ARG A 34 12.89 -13.04 12.66
N VAL A 35 12.76 -13.64 13.85
CA VAL A 35 11.67 -13.32 14.78
C VAL A 35 11.75 -11.87 15.23
N ALA A 36 12.93 -11.42 15.69
CA ALA A 36 13.13 -10.05 16.12
C ALA A 36 12.83 -9.02 15.01
N VAL A 37 13.18 -9.32 13.76
CA VAL A 37 12.87 -8.48 12.61
C VAL A 37 11.35 -8.47 12.32
N ALA A 38 10.68 -9.61 12.44
CA ALA A 38 9.23 -9.70 12.26
C ALA A 38 8.51 -8.86 13.31
N ASP A 39 8.87 -9.01 14.58
CA ASP A 39 8.27 -8.26 15.70
C ASP A 39 8.52 -6.76 15.57
N PHE A 40 9.74 -6.38 15.19
CA PHE A 40 10.09 -4.98 14.92
C PHE A 40 9.20 -4.39 13.82
N LEU A 41 9.10 -5.05 12.66
CA LEU A 41 8.27 -4.58 11.56
C LEU A 41 6.77 -4.58 11.93
N GLN A 42 6.32 -5.56 12.71
CA GLN A 42 4.95 -5.60 13.22
C GLN A 42 4.66 -4.38 14.10
N SER A 43 5.57 -4.01 15.00
CA SER A 43 5.42 -2.81 15.84
C SER A 43 5.37 -1.51 15.03
N GLN A 44 6.20 -1.43 13.97
CA GLN A 44 6.20 -0.26 13.08
C GLN A 44 4.94 -0.13 12.22
N THR A 45 4.20 -1.22 12.02
CA THR A 45 2.99 -1.26 11.17
C THR A 45 1.68 -1.30 11.97
N GLN A 46 1.72 -1.36 13.29
CA GLN A 46 0.52 -1.44 14.17
C GLN A 46 -0.48 -0.30 13.97
N ASN A 47 -0.02 0.90 13.64
CA ASN A 47 -0.90 2.06 13.40
C ASN A 47 -1.56 2.06 12.01
N SER A 48 -1.36 1.01 11.22
CA SER A 48 -1.98 0.87 9.91
C SER A 48 -3.42 0.35 10.06
N ALA A 49 -4.39 1.04 9.47
CA ALA A 49 -5.80 0.58 9.44
C ALA A 49 -6.00 -0.73 8.62
N GLN A 50 -4.98 -1.16 7.89
CA GLN A 50 -5.01 -2.34 7.04
C GLN A 50 -4.27 -3.50 7.70
N LYS A 51 -4.77 -4.73 7.49
CA LYS A 51 -4.05 -5.93 7.88
C LYS A 51 -2.75 -6.04 7.09
N VAL A 52 -1.67 -6.31 7.83
CA VAL A 52 -0.32 -6.41 7.29
C VAL A 52 0.18 -7.84 7.46
N GLN A 53 0.77 -8.39 6.40
CA GLN A 53 1.50 -9.65 6.41
C GLN A 53 2.97 -9.36 6.19
N ILE A 54 3.81 -9.84 7.10
CA ILE A 54 5.26 -9.65 7.06
C ILE A 54 5.91 -11.00 6.80
N GLU A 55 6.68 -11.05 5.73
CA GLU A 55 7.49 -12.21 5.36
C GLU A 55 8.97 -11.82 5.45
N VAL A 56 9.66 -12.35 6.46
CA VAL A 56 11.09 -12.12 6.64
C VAL A 56 11.86 -13.12 5.78
N GLY A 57 12.76 -12.62 4.95
CA GLY A 57 13.59 -13.42 4.06
C GLY A 57 14.48 -14.39 4.81
N GLN A 58 14.94 -15.41 4.10
CA GLN A 58 15.88 -16.37 4.67
C GLN A 58 17.29 -15.77 4.74
N LEU A 59 17.96 -16.05 5.84
CA LEU A 59 19.38 -15.76 6.01
C LEU A 59 20.21 -16.96 5.54
N ASP A 60 21.41 -16.69 5.02
CA ASP A 60 22.32 -17.76 4.62
C ASP A 60 22.66 -18.64 5.84
N ALA A 61 22.33 -19.92 5.77
CA ALA A 61 22.57 -20.88 6.84
C ALA A 61 24.07 -21.05 7.20
N ARG A 62 24.97 -20.54 6.38
CA ARG A 62 26.43 -20.53 6.62
C ARG A 62 26.87 -19.38 7.51
N LEU A 63 26.04 -18.38 7.75
CA LEU A 63 26.36 -17.28 8.63
C LEU A 63 26.68 -17.80 10.03
N ARG A 64 27.81 -17.33 10.57
CA ARG A 64 28.27 -17.64 11.92
C ARG A 64 28.48 -16.34 12.66
N LEU A 65 27.43 -15.90 13.36
CA LEU A 65 27.42 -14.65 14.11
C LEU A 65 27.77 -14.91 15.56
N ALA A 66 28.62 -14.05 16.11
CA ALA A 66 28.96 -14.14 17.53
C ALA A 66 27.72 -13.92 18.41
N PRO A 67 27.65 -14.56 19.58
CA PRO A 67 26.60 -14.31 20.55
C PRO A 67 26.52 -12.82 20.94
N CYS A 68 25.33 -12.30 21.11
CA CYS A 68 25.11 -10.94 21.54
C CYS A 68 24.70 -10.93 23.01
N ALA A 69 25.39 -10.15 23.82
CA ALA A 69 25.08 -10.01 25.24
C ALA A 69 23.99 -8.99 25.54
N GLN A 70 23.65 -8.17 24.56
CA GLN A 70 22.63 -7.13 24.63
C GLN A 70 21.51 -7.41 23.62
N PRO A 71 20.32 -6.83 23.79
CA PRO A 71 19.29 -6.88 22.78
C PRO A 71 19.78 -6.33 21.44
N LEU A 72 19.35 -6.96 20.34
CA LEU A 72 19.70 -6.51 19.00
C LEU A 72 19.14 -5.11 18.73
N SER A 73 19.94 -4.25 18.14
CA SER A 73 19.52 -2.95 17.64
C SER A 73 18.95 -3.11 16.22
N LEU A 74 17.66 -2.83 16.05
CA LEU A 74 16.97 -2.93 14.77
C LEU A 74 16.59 -1.55 14.28
N THR A 75 16.97 -1.21 13.06
CA THR A 75 16.67 0.09 12.44
C THR A 75 16.27 -0.08 10.98
N LEU A 76 15.39 0.80 10.52
CA LEU A 76 15.10 0.93 9.09
C LEU A 76 16.13 1.87 8.45
N PRO A 77 16.72 1.50 7.30
CA PRO A 77 17.55 2.42 6.53
C PRO A 77 16.79 3.71 6.16
N PRO A 78 17.50 4.84 6.01
CA PRO A 78 16.88 6.08 5.55
C PRO A 78 16.14 5.86 4.23
N GLY A 79 14.88 6.32 4.15
CA GLY A 79 14.03 6.17 2.98
C GLY A 79 13.38 4.78 2.82
N ALA A 80 13.56 3.85 3.75
CA ALA A 80 12.87 2.57 3.73
C ALA A 80 11.35 2.79 3.80
N ARG A 81 10.63 2.01 2.99
CA ARG A 81 9.16 2.05 2.97
C ARG A 81 8.61 0.85 3.75
N LEU A 82 7.59 1.10 4.56
CA LEU A 82 6.83 0.04 5.27
C LEU A 82 5.78 -0.59 4.34
N GLN A 83 6.18 -0.87 3.10
CA GLN A 83 5.34 -1.47 2.06
C GLN A 83 6.23 -2.09 0.97
N GLY A 84 5.84 -3.27 0.47
CA GLY A 84 6.63 -3.98 -0.52
C GLY A 84 7.91 -4.58 0.05
N MET A 85 8.95 -4.65 -0.76
CA MET A 85 10.26 -5.12 -0.33
C MET A 85 10.99 -4.04 0.46
N THR A 86 11.52 -4.43 1.62
CA THR A 86 12.33 -3.57 2.50
C THR A 86 13.47 -4.38 3.09
N SER A 87 14.35 -3.72 3.83
CA SER A 87 15.38 -4.39 4.61
C SER A 87 15.49 -3.74 5.98
N VAL A 88 15.83 -4.54 6.99
CA VAL A 88 16.06 -4.07 8.35
C VAL A 88 17.55 -4.23 8.66
N SER A 89 18.16 -3.16 9.13
CA SER A 89 19.51 -3.22 9.67
C SER A 89 19.45 -3.80 11.07
N VAL A 90 20.14 -4.91 11.29
CA VAL A 90 20.24 -5.59 12.59
C VAL A 90 21.69 -5.49 13.05
N LYS A 91 21.90 -5.00 14.27
CA LYS A 91 23.24 -4.83 14.87
C LYS A 91 23.31 -5.47 16.24
N CYS A 92 24.42 -6.08 16.51
CA CYS A 92 24.88 -6.44 17.85
C CYS A 92 26.05 -5.53 18.20
N GLU A 93 26.06 -4.92 19.39
CA GLU A 93 27.08 -3.96 19.79
C GLU A 93 28.15 -4.59 20.66
N ALA A 94 27.85 -5.62 21.44
CA ALA A 94 28.77 -6.26 22.35
C ALA A 94 28.44 -7.76 22.58
N PRO A 95 29.44 -8.62 22.93
CA PRO A 95 30.86 -8.34 23.09
C PRO A 95 31.63 -8.29 21.77
N SER A 96 31.14 -8.93 20.72
CA SER A 96 31.73 -8.96 19.38
C SER A 96 30.77 -8.28 18.39
N PRO A 97 31.04 -7.04 18.01
CA PRO A 97 30.13 -6.29 17.15
C PRO A 97 29.98 -6.93 15.77
N TRP A 98 28.73 -6.99 15.30
CA TRP A 98 28.39 -7.36 13.93
C TRP A 98 27.13 -6.63 13.46
N SER A 99 26.98 -6.53 12.16
CA SER A 99 25.77 -5.97 11.55
C SER A 99 25.43 -6.71 10.26
N LEU A 100 24.14 -6.82 9.98
CA LEU A 100 23.65 -7.36 8.72
C LEU A 100 22.33 -6.68 8.31
N PHE A 101 22.00 -6.80 7.04
CA PHE A 101 20.70 -6.39 6.52
C PHE A 101 19.83 -7.62 6.28
N VAL A 102 18.65 -7.63 6.87
CA VAL A 102 17.67 -8.70 6.74
C VAL A 102 16.58 -8.25 5.78
N PRO A 103 16.43 -8.90 4.62
CA PRO A 103 15.35 -8.56 3.69
C PRO A 103 14.01 -8.99 4.26
N ALA A 104 12.98 -8.19 4.03
CA ALA A 104 11.60 -8.50 4.38
C ALA A 104 10.65 -8.00 3.31
N THR A 105 9.52 -8.68 3.17
CA THR A 105 8.43 -8.26 2.29
C THR A 105 7.19 -7.96 3.13
N ILE A 106 6.66 -6.77 2.97
CA ILE A 106 5.46 -6.31 3.66
C ILE A 106 4.33 -6.28 2.64
N ARG A 107 3.31 -7.14 2.84
CA ARG A 107 2.08 -7.18 2.05
C ARG A 107 0.95 -6.59 2.85
N ARG A 108 0.02 -5.92 2.17
CA ARG A 108 -1.17 -5.33 2.78
C ARG A 108 -2.44 -5.81 2.08
N GLU A 109 -3.54 -5.78 2.79
CA GLU A 109 -4.85 -5.99 2.21
C GLU A 109 -5.30 -4.72 1.48
N PHE A 110 -5.56 -4.84 0.17
CA PHE A 110 -6.13 -3.78 -0.65
C PHE A 110 -7.49 -4.21 -1.17
N GLY A 111 -8.48 -3.32 -1.07
CA GLY A 111 -9.72 -3.47 -1.82
C GLY A 111 -9.45 -3.15 -3.29
N VAL A 112 -9.68 -4.10 -4.17
CA VAL A 112 -9.54 -3.92 -5.63
C VAL A 112 -10.89 -4.17 -6.27
N LEU A 113 -11.33 -3.24 -7.10
CA LEU A 113 -12.57 -3.39 -7.85
C LEU A 113 -12.36 -4.35 -9.02
N VAL A 114 -13.15 -5.43 -9.06
CA VAL A 114 -13.08 -6.44 -10.12
C VAL A 114 -14.44 -6.59 -10.82
N ALA A 115 -14.40 -7.04 -12.07
CA ALA A 115 -15.60 -7.32 -12.85
C ALA A 115 -16.29 -8.60 -12.36
N LYS A 116 -17.58 -8.57 -12.06
CA LYS A 116 -18.38 -9.77 -11.72
C LYS A 116 -18.58 -10.70 -12.91
N GLN A 117 -18.62 -10.14 -14.11
CA GLN A 117 -18.88 -10.82 -15.37
C GLN A 117 -18.07 -10.20 -16.50
N ASN A 118 -18.08 -10.81 -17.67
CA ASN A 118 -17.46 -10.22 -18.85
C ASN A 118 -18.15 -8.92 -19.23
N ILE A 119 -17.37 -7.85 -19.31
CA ILE A 119 -17.89 -6.51 -19.63
C ILE A 119 -17.38 -6.12 -21.03
N PRO A 120 -18.27 -5.96 -22.02
CA PRO A 120 -17.86 -5.61 -23.37
C PRO A 120 -17.44 -4.12 -23.46
N ARG A 121 -16.63 -3.79 -24.48
CA ARG A 121 -16.31 -2.42 -24.84
C ARG A 121 -17.58 -1.59 -25.10
N GLY A 122 -17.60 -0.35 -24.66
CA GLY A 122 -18.70 0.59 -24.86
C GLY A 122 -19.81 0.48 -23.82
N LYS A 123 -19.80 -0.53 -22.97
CA LYS A 123 -20.77 -0.66 -21.88
C LYS A 123 -20.53 0.43 -20.84
N ILE A 124 -21.63 1.02 -20.34
CA ILE A 124 -21.61 1.89 -19.17
C ILE A 124 -21.64 0.99 -17.94
N LEU A 125 -20.68 1.20 -17.05
CA LEU A 125 -20.57 0.42 -15.81
C LEU A 125 -21.70 0.75 -14.84
N THR A 126 -22.24 -0.31 -14.28
CA THR A 126 -23.22 -0.25 -13.19
C THR A 126 -22.64 -0.96 -11.96
N GLU A 127 -23.20 -0.68 -10.80
CA GLU A 127 -22.79 -1.35 -9.55
C GLU A 127 -22.93 -2.88 -9.63
N SER A 128 -23.93 -3.37 -10.37
CA SER A 128 -24.16 -4.81 -10.56
C SER A 128 -23.06 -5.50 -11.35
N ASP A 129 -22.29 -4.78 -12.14
CA ASP A 129 -21.16 -5.34 -12.91
C ASP A 129 -19.89 -5.51 -12.10
N LEU A 130 -19.83 -4.93 -10.90
CA LEU A 130 -18.62 -4.71 -10.12
C LEU A 130 -18.73 -5.38 -8.75
N LYS A 131 -17.59 -5.85 -8.22
CA LYS A 131 -17.44 -6.24 -6.82
C LYS A 131 -16.11 -5.74 -6.28
N LEU A 132 -16.10 -5.37 -5.01
CA LEU A 132 -14.86 -5.12 -4.29
C LEU A 132 -14.31 -6.46 -3.79
N GLU A 133 -13.06 -6.75 -4.12
CA GLU A 133 -12.36 -7.95 -3.69
C GLU A 133 -11.11 -7.55 -2.89
N VAL A 134 -10.98 -8.11 -1.70
CA VAL A 134 -9.79 -7.85 -0.87
C VAL A 134 -8.67 -8.76 -1.33
N GLN A 135 -7.56 -8.16 -1.73
CA GLN A 135 -6.36 -8.87 -2.20
C GLN A 135 -5.16 -8.50 -1.34
N VAL A 136 -4.33 -9.51 -1.01
CA VAL A 136 -3.08 -9.31 -0.28
C VAL A 136 -1.96 -9.03 -1.27
N LEU A 137 -1.55 -7.78 -1.35
CA LEU A 137 -0.60 -7.29 -2.35
C LEU A 137 0.58 -6.56 -1.68
N THR A 138 1.72 -6.56 -2.35
CA THR A 138 2.87 -5.75 -1.96
C THR A 138 2.63 -4.26 -2.22
N ASN A 139 1.96 -3.95 -3.33
CA ASN A 139 1.59 -2.60 -3.74
C ASN A 139 0.23 -2.64 -4.46
N MET A 140 -0.52 -1.55 -4.37
CA MET A 140 -1.71 -1.36 -5.20
C MET A 140 -1.29 -1.31 -6.67
N PRO A 141 -1.91 -2.09 -7.56
CA PRO A 141 -1.61 -2.02 -8.99
C PRO A 141 -1.85 -0.60 -9.54
N PRO A 142 -0.96 -0.06 -10.39
CA PRO A 142 -1.15 1.26 -10.97
C PRO A 142 -2.50 1.38 -11.68
N GLY A 143 -3.27 2.41 -11.31
CA GLY A 143 -4.59 2.67 -11.90
C GLY A 143 -5.70 1.73 -11.43
N ALA A 144 -5.45 0.83 -10.48
CA ALA A 144 -6.53 0.03 -9.88
C ALA A 144 -7.49 0.92 -9.09
N ILE A 145 -8.77 0.63 -9.19
CA ILE A 145 -9.84 1.37 -8.53
C ILE A 145 -10.22 0.63 -7.25
N ALA A 146 -10.32 1.36 -6.14
CA ALA A 146 -10.71 0.82 -4.84
C ALA A 146 -12.17 1.10 -4.47
N GLU A 147 -12.81 2.04 -5.16
CA GLU A 147 -14.17 2.47 -4.84
C GLU A 147 -15.12 2.27 -6.02
N VAL A 148 -16.27 1.68 -5.75
CA VAL A 148 -17.32 1.42 -6.77
C VAL A 148 -17.81 2.72 -7.41
N SER A 149 -18.03 3.76 -6.59
CA SER A 149 -18.49 5.08 -7.02
C SER A 149 -17.59 5.72 -8.08
N SER A 150 -16.29 5.45 -8.02
CA SER A 150 -15.30 5.97 -8.98
C SER A 150 -15.38 5.32 -10.36
N ALA A 151 -16.05 4.17 -10.50
CA ALA A 151 -16.16 3.44 -11.76
C ALA A 151 -17.57 3.46 -12.35
N VAL A 152 -18.60 3.54 -11.52
CA VAL A 152 -20.01 3.54 -11.96
C VAL A 152 -20.28 4.77 -12.83
N GLY A 153 -21.02 4.54 -13.93
CA GLY A 153 -21.35 5.56 -14.92
C GLY A 153 -20.26 5.81 -15.97
N GLN A 154 -19.06 5.28 -15.80
CA GLN A 154 -18.00 5.37 -16.81
C GLN A 154 -18.22 4.36 -17.95
N VAL A 155 -17.66 4.66 -19.10
CA VAL A 155 -17.72 3.83 -20.31
C VAL A 155 -16.47 2.99 -20.44
N VAL A 156 -16.64 1.70 -20.68
CA VAL A 156 -15.54 0.75 -20.87
C VAL A 156 -14.90 0.94 -22.25
N LEU A 157 -13.61 1.26 -22.29
CA LEU A 157 -12.83 1.46 -23.52
C LEU A 157 -12.36 0.16 -24.17
N ARG A 158 -12.14 -0.88 -23.39
CA ARG A 158 -11.69 -2.23 -23.80
C ARG A 158 -12.38 -3.28 -22.93
N ALA A 159 -12.75 -4.42 -23.53
CA ALA A 159 -13.44 -5.49 -22.80
C ALA A 159 -12.66 -5.90 -21.54
N ILE A 160 -13.38 -6.16 -20.46
CA ILE A 160 -12.85 -6.60 -19.17
C ILE A 160 -13.44 -7.99 -18.88
N SER A 161 -12.57 -8.96 -18.65
CA SER A 161 -12.99 -10.34 -18.34
C SER A 161 -13.52 -10.45 -16.91
N ALA A 162 -14.40 -11.42 -16.67
CA ALA A 162 -14.88 -11.74 -15.35
C ALA A 162 -13.71 -12.03 -14.38
N GLY A 163 -13.74 -11.48 -13.18
CA GLY A 163 -12.68 -11.58 -12.18
C GLY A 163 -11.46 -10.68 -12.41
N ALA A 164 -11.35 -10.03 -13.57
CA ALA A 164 -10.25 -9.12 -13.84
C ALA A 164 -10.41 -7.79 -13.08
N PRO A 165 -9.30 -7.18 -12.61
CA PRO A 165 -9.34 -5.88 -11.96
C PRO A 165 -9.76 -4.78 -12.94
N VAL A 166 -10.62 -3.89 -12.47
CA VAL A 166 -11.03 -2.71 -13.22
C VAL A 166 -9.97 -1.62 -13.04
N ASN A 167 -9.38 -1.20 -14.15
CA ASN A 167 -8.34 -0.20 -14.15
C ASN A 167 -8.84 1.11 -14.75
N GLN A 168 -8.43 2.24 -14.19
CA GLN A 168 -8.81 3.58 -14.65
C GLN A 168 -8.49 3.81 -16.13
N SER A 169 -7.39 3.24 -16.64
CA SER A 169 -7.02 3.32 -18.06
C SER A 169 -7.95 2.57 -19.01
N ALA A 170 -8.78 1.68 -18.49
CA ALA A 170 -9.80 0.96 -19.26
C ALA A 170 -11.14 1.68 -19.30
N LEU A 171 -11.25 2.80 -18.61
CA LEU A 171 -12.50 3.56 -18.45
C LEU A 171 -12.37 4.97 -19.01
N LYS A 172 -13.50 5.53 -19.41
CA LYS A 172 -13.65 6.91 -19.83
C LYS A 172 -14.92 7.47 -19.20
N ALA A 173 -14.85 8.70 -18.72
CA ALA A 173 -16.04 9.41 -18.28
C ALA A 173 -17.10 9.45 -19.39
N ARG A 174 -18.36 9.23 -19.03
CA ARG A 174 -19.46 9.28 -19.99
C ARG A 174 -19.65 10.72 -20.46
N GLU A 175 -19.61 10.92 -21.78
CA GLU A 175 -19.93 12.20 -22.37
C GLU A 175 -21.40 12.55 -22.10
N THR A 176 -21.62 13.59 -21.33
CA THR A 176 -22.98 14.04 -20.94
C THR A 176 -23.48 15.14 -21.87
N VAL A 177 -22.55 15.98 -22.37
CA VAL A 177 -22.81 17.01 -23.36
C VAL A 177 -22.02 16.71 -24.61
N ARG A 178 -22.69 16.75 -25.77
CA ARG A 178 -22.06 16.57 -27.08
C ARG A 178 -21.81 17.91 -27.75
N ARG A 179 -20.77 17.97 -28.61
CA ARG A 179 -20.57 19.15 -29.47
C ARG A 179 -21.82 19.43 -30.31
N GLY A 180 -22.22 20.70 -30.35
CA GLY A 180 -23.43 21.15 -31.07
C GLY A 180 -24.73 21.01 -30.29
N GLN A 181 -24.68 20.38 -29.11
CA GLN A 181 -25.84 20.22 -28.24
C GLN A 181 -26.24 21.58 -27.62
N THR A 182 -27.54 21.82 -27.56
CA THR A 182 -28.11 22.95 -26.79
C THR A 182 -28.02 22.62 -25.31
N VAL A 183 -27.43 23.52 -24.53
CA VAL A 183 -27.25 23.41 -23.09
C VAL A 183 -27.79 24.65 -22.40
N THR A 184 -28.07 24.52 -21.11
CA THR A 184 -28.41 25.67 -20.25
C THR A 184 -27.14 26.21 -19.59
N LEU A 185 -26.80 27.44 -19.89
CA LEU A 185 -25.77 28.17 -19.18
C LEU A 185 -26.35 28.72 -17.89
N SER A 186 -25.84 28.33 -16.75
CA SER A 186 -26.25 28.83 -15.44
C SER A 186 -25.09 29.63 -14.83
N LEU A 187 -25.42 30.85 -14.42
CA LEU A 187 -24.52 31.68 -13.62
C LEU A 187 -25.07 31.68 -12.19
N ASP A 188 -24.33 31.15 -11.27
CA ASP A 188 -24.62 31.22 -9.84
C ASP A 188 -23.87 32.40 -9.23
N SER A 189 -24.58 33.51 -9.06
CA SER A 189 -24.09 34.74 -8.45
C SER A 189 -24.77 35.01 -7.11
N GLY A 190 -24.93 33.98 -6.27
CA GLY A 190 -25.58 34.10 -4.97
C GLY A 190 -27.11 34.10 -5.08
N PRO A 191 -27.83 35.20 -4.70
CA PRO A 191 -29.29 35.20 -4.67
C PRO A 191 -29.94 35.20 -6.07
N ILE A 192 -29.18 35.35 -7.15
CA ILE A 192 -29.70 35.47 -8.52
C ILE A 192 -29.11 34.33 -9.36
N ALA A 193 -29.95 33.37 -9.76
CA ALA A 193 -29.61 32.37 -10.75
C ALA A 193 -30.09 32.85 -12.14
N ILE A 194 -29.15 33.09 -13.06
CA ILE A 194 -29.43 33.42 -14.44
C ILE A 194 -29.24 32.18 -15.30
N ALA A 195 -30.27 31.76 -16.00
CA ALA A 195 -30.18 30.64 -16.94
C ALA A 195 -30.43 31.15 -18.37
N VAL A 196 -29.48 30.88 -19.29
CA VAL A 196 -29.60 31.23 -20.71
C VAL A 196 -29.25 30.04 -21.59
N SER A 197 -29.84 30.00 -22.79
CA SER A 197 -29.54 28.93 -23.75
C SER A 197 -28.20 29.16 -24.42
N GLY A 198 -27.42 28.09 -24.55
CA GLY A 198 -26.14 28.08 -25.25
C GLY A 198 -25.98 26.83 -26.12
N THR A 199 -25.01 26.88 -27.04
CA THR A 199 -24.62 25.74 -27.87
C THR A 199 -23.20 25.30 -27.50
N ALA A 200 -23.02 24.05 -27.09
CA ALA A 200 -21.72 23.48 -26.74
C ALA A 200 -20.81 23.42 -27.98
N LEU A 201 -19.65 24.00 -27.88
CA LEU A 201 -18.62 23.94 -28.94
C LEU A 201 -17.72 22.72 -28.80
N GLN A 202 -17.70 22.10 -27.63
CA GLN A 202 -16.98 20.87 -27.30
C GLN A 202 -17.92 19.92 -26.54
N GLY A 203 -17.68 18.61 -26.68
CA GLY A 203 -18.32 17.63 -25.81
C GLY A 203 -17.56 17.46 -24.53
N GLY A 204 -18.22 16.95 -23.49
CA GLY A 204 -17.58 16.66 -22.22
C GLY A 204 -18.47 15.85 -21.28
N ALA A 205 -17.86 15.38 -20.20
CA ALA A 205 -18.50 14.70 -19.10
C ALA A 205 -18.81 15.66 -17.94
N VAL A 206 -19.60 15.20 -16.99
CA VAL A 206 -19.87 15.93 -15.74
C VAL A 206 -18.55 16.26 -15.05
N GLY A 207 -18.39 17.50 -14.61
CA GLY A 207 -17.17 18.03 -14.00
C GLY A 207 -16.13 18.55 -15.00
N GLU A 208 -16.28 18.29 -16.30
CA GLU A 208 -15.37 18.82 -17.32
C GLU A 208 -15.73 20.26 -17.71
N ARG A 209 -14.72 21.06 -17.99
CA ARG A 209 -14.86 22.43 -18.48
C ARG A 209 -14.98 22.40 -20.01
N ILE A 210 -16.02 23.04 -20.54
CA ILE A 210 -16.24 23.15 -21.97
C ILE A 210 -16.51 24.59 -22.39
N SER A 211 -16.23 24.87 -23.68
CA SER A 211 -16.62 26.14 -24.31
C SER A 211 -18.03 26.05 -24.84
N VAL A 212 -18.86 27.02 -24.52
CA VAL A 212 -20.26 27.13 -24.95
C VAL A 212 -20.48 28.51 -25.56
N ARG A 213 -21.16 28.55 -26.71
CA ARG A 213 -21.62 29.80 -27.35
C ARG A 213 -23.01 30.17 -26.83
N ASN A 214 -23.13 31.30 -26.19
CA ASN A 214 -24.45 31.86 -25.81
C ASN A 214 -25.26 32.16 -27.04
N ASN A 215 -26.47 31.61 -27.12
CA ASN A 215 -27.33 31.71 -28.31
C ASN A 215 -27.87 33.13 -28.53
N ASN A 216 -27.98 33.95 -27.47
CA ASN A 216 -28.47 35.31 -27.56
C ASN A 216 -27.33 36.29 -27.92
N SER A 217 -26.30 36.31 -27.11
CA SER A 217 -25.19 37.27 -27.28
C SER A 217 -24.13 36.85 -28.31
N LYS A 218 -24.17 35.60 -28.78
CA LYS A 218 -23.17 34.93 -29.65
C LYS A 218 -21.76 34.84 -29.03
N ARG A 219 -21.56 35.32 -27.83
CA ARG A 219 -20.28 35.23 -27.11
C ARG A 219 -19.97 33.79 -26.69
N VAL A 220 -18.68 33.45 -26.69
CA VAL A 220 -18.23 32.18 -26.18
C VAL A 220 -17.86 32.36 -24.71
N VAL A 221 -18.31 31.46 -23.86
CA VAL A 221 -18.01 31.39 -22.45
C VAL A 221 -17.54 29.99 -22.09
N GLU A 222 -16.74 29.89 -21.08
CA GLU A 222 -16.32 28.59 -20.51
C GLU A 222 -17.11 28.30 -19.24
N GLY A 223 -17.44 27.04 -19.05
CA GLY A 223 -18.14 26.60 -17.86
C GLY A 223 -17.95 25.10 -17.60
N VAL A 224 -18.29 24.67 -16.41
CA VAL A 224 -18.21 23.29 -15.97
C VAL A 224 -19.55 22.60 -16.15
N ILE A 225 -19.55 21.43 -16.78
CA ILE A 225 -20.74 20.59 -16.93
C ILE A 225 -21.17 20.10 -15.55
N GLN A 226 -22.37 20.46 -15.14
CA GLN A 226 -23.09 19.80 -14.05
C GLN A 226 -23.93 18.66 -14.61
N ASP A 227 -24.85 18.13 -13.86
CA ASP A 227 -25.75 17.08 -14.34
C ASP A 227 -26.68 17.56 -15.48
N SER A 228 -27.10 16.63 -16.37
CA SER A 228 -28.16 16.82 -17.36
C SER A 228 -27.99 17.92 -18.41
N GLY A 229 -26.76 18.32 -18.73
CA GLY A 229 -26.51 19.31 -19.79
C GLY A 229 -26.65 20.75 -19.31
N VAL A 230 -26.56 20.98 -18.01
CA VAL A 230 -26.40 22.32 -17.43
C VAL A 230 -24.89 22.61 -17.33
N VAL A 231 -24.50 23.77 -17.83
CA VAL A 231 -23.09 24.24 -17.74
C VAL A 231 -23.10 25.48 -16.85
N VAL A 232 -22.40 25.36 -15.72
CA VAL A 232 -22.20 26.49 -14.79
C VAL A 232 -21.01 27.30 -15.23
N VAL A 233 -21.23 28.58 -15.41
CA VAL A 233 -20.20 29.55 -15.79
C VAL A 233 -19.70 30.23 -14.52
N ASP A 234 -18.39 30.18 -14.32
CA ASP A 234 -17.76 30.96 -13.24
C ASP A 234 -17.91 32.45 -13.55
N GLY A 235 -18.42 33.25 -12.60
CA GLY A 235 -18.72 34.67 -12.77
C GLY A 235 -17.51 35.60 -12.97
N GLY A 236 -16.42 35.10 -13.52
CA GLY A 236 -15.24 35.87 -13.90
C GLY A 236 -15.44 36.47 -15.30
N TYR A 237 -15.89 37.71 -15.36
CA TYR A 237 -15.78 38.54 -16.57
C TYR A 237 -14.29 38.75 -16.89
N SER A 238 -13.73 37.99 -17.82
CA SER A 238 -12.57 38.48 -18.58
C SER A 238 -13.11 39.43 -19.63
N GLY A 239 -13.21 40.67 -19.24
CA GLY A 239 -13.47 41.78 -20.17
C GLY A 239 -12.20 42.08 -20.96
N GLU A 240 -12.23 41.90 -22.25
CA GLU A 240 -11.52 42.69 -23.23
C GLU A 240 -12.51 43.08 -24.33
#